data_174decada87c6c6d5ca5b9ec1ad1b762
#
_entry.id   174decada87c6c6d5ca5b9ec1ad1b762
#
_cell.length_a   1.000
_cell.length_b   1.000
_cell.length_c   1.000
_cell.angle_alpha   90.00
_cell.angle_beta   90.00
_cell.angle_gamma   90.00
#
_symmetry.space_group_name_H-M   'P 1'
#
loop_
_entity.id
_entity.type
_entity.pdbx_description
1 polymer ?
#
loop_
_entity_poly.entity_id
_entity_poly.type
_entity_poly.pdbx_seq_one_letter_code
_entity_poly.pdbx_strand_id
1 'polypeptide(L)'
;VVLDEMHTYRGAFGSHMANVFRRLSRITEYYHAVPHFLCSSATIANPVELAEKICGQPFASVTKDGSAASERNYLLIQPPKISGKDQQYYGQESIVSVAAQMLPQLMEQRDSFLAFAKSRKNVEVVLKETRDRLDAADFLTTVTSDQISGYRGGYTPIERKTIEQQMIRGDLLGVVSTNALELGIDIGSIGVTVLIGYPGTRSSFWQQTGRAGRSKKSCTNYLILDHLPMDQYIGLEPGWLFDESSEHAVIDPDNLLIELAHIRAAAAELPMSLDDIARFPDLGETIPVLMKMQEVRSQNGRFAWAGGEYPAGDFSMRNIDKNKYTLLNQETGKTITEMDESQAFREIHEGAV
;
A
#
# COMPACT_ATOMS: atom_id res chain seq x y z
N VAL A 1 -6.54 -14.84 16.08
CA VAL A 1 -6.33 -14.23 14.76
C VAL A 1 -5.79 -12.83 14.96
N VAL A 2 -4.72 -12.48 14.25
CA VAL A 2 -4.15 -11.12 14.27
C VAL A 2 -4.28 -10.53 12.87
N LEU A 3 -4.88 -9.35 12.77
CA LEU A 3 -4.94 -8.54 11.54
C LEU A 3 -4.06 -7.32 11.74
N ASP A 4 -2.91 -7.34 11.11
CA ASP A 4 -2.00 -6.20 11.10
C ASP A 4 -2.26 -5.33 9.86
N GLU A 5 -1.95 -4.03 9.96
CA GLU A 5 -2.13 -3.04 8.89
C GLU A 5 -3.57 -3.03 8.30
N MET A 6 -4.57 -3.09 9.21
CA MET A 6 -5.98 -3.24 8.83
C MET A 6 -6.48 -2.14 7.88
N HIS A 7 -5.88 -0.94 7.90
CA HIS A 7 -6.20 0.14 6.96
C HIS A 7 -5.96 -0.23 5.48
N THR A 8 -5.21 -1.30 5.20
CA THR A 8 -5.01 -1.82 3.84
C THR A 8 -6.19 -2.66 3.35
N TYR A 9 -7.04 -3.16 4.26
CA TYR A 9 -8.23 -3.95 3.94
C TYR A 9 -9.40 -3.03 3.56
N ARG A 10 -9.31 -2.45 2.36
CA ARG A 10 -10.33 -1.54 1.79
C ARG A 10 -10.72 -1.96 0.39
N GLY A 11 -11.88 -1.47 -0.09
CA GLY A 11 -12.41 -1.79 -1.42
C GLY A 11 -12.61 -3.30 -1.61
N ALA A 12 -12.33 -3.80 -2.80
CA ALA A 12 -12.53 -5.23 -3.16
C ALA A 12 -11.73 -6.16 -2.25
N PHE A 13 -10.47 -5.85 -1.94
CA PHE A 13 -9.63 -6.67 -1.07
C PHE A 13 -10.22 -6.83 0.34
N GLY A 14 -10.66 -5.73 0.95
CA GLY A 14 -11.31 -5.78 2.27
C GLY A 14 -12.63 -6.55 2.25
N SER A 15 -13.42 -6.41 1.17
CA SER A 15 -14.66 -7.13 0.97
C SER A 15 -14.43 -8.64 0.83
N HIS A 16 -13.40 -9.06 0.09
CA HIS A 16 -12.98 -10.45 0.04
C HIS A 16 -12.51 -10.97 1.41
N MET A 17 -11.72 -10.18 2.13
CA MET A 17 -11.23 -10.57 3.47
C MET A 17 -12.39 -10.77 4.47
N ALA A 18 -13.40 -9.90 4.46
CA ALA A 18 -14.59 -10.07 5.26
C ALA A 18 -15.28 -11.41 4.96
N ASN A 19 -15.41 -11.76 3.70
CA ASN A 19 -15.97 -13.06 3.29
C ASN A 19 -15.08 -14.26 3.65
N VAL A 20 -13.76 -14.11 3.66
CA VAL A 20 -12.85 -15.14 4.21
C VAL A 20 -13.15 -15.37 5.69
N PHE A 21 -13.35 -14.29 6.47
CA PHE A 21 -13.70 -14.45 7.90
C PHE A 21 -15.09 -14.99 8.12
N ARG A 22 -16.07 -14.70 7.27
CA ARG A 22 -17.38 -15.37 7.27
C ARG A 22 -17.22 -16.89 7.09
N ARG A 23 -16.38 -17.33 6.16
CA ARG A 23 -16.04 -18.76 5.96
C ARG A 23 -15.30 -19.33 7.15
N LEU A 24 -14.29 -18.63 7.68
CA LEU A 24 -13.56 -19.05 8.87
C LEU A 24 -14.49 -19.23 10.07
N SER A 25 -15.44 -18.32 10.28
CA SER A 25 -16.40 -18.42 11.41
C SER A 25 -17.26 -19.68 11.33
N ARG A 26 -17.68 -20.12 10.12
CA ARG A 26 -18.39 -21.39 9.92
C ARG A 26 -17.55 -22.59 10.32
N ILE A 27 -16.27 -22.59 9.89
CA ILE A 27 -15.35 -23.67 10.20
C ILE A 27 -15.07 -23.73 11.70
N THR A 28 -14.81 -22.58 12.35
CA THR A 28 -14.56 -22.53 13.79
C THR A 28 -15.76 -22.94 14.60
N GLU A 29 -16.98 -22.56 14.19
CA GLU A 29 -18.23 -23.00 14.81
C GLU A 29 -18.39 -24.52 14.72
N TYR A 30 -18.11 -25.12 13.56
CA TYR A 30 -18.15 -26.57 13.36
C TYR A 30 -17.20 -27.31 14.32
N TYR A 31 -16.03 -26.72 14.62
CA TYR A 31 -15.07 -27.28 15.57
C TYR A 31 -15.28 -26.79 17.01
N HIS A 32 -16.37 -26.09 17.31
CA HIS A 32 -16.67 -25.50 18.63
C HIS A 32 -15.57 -24.59 19.16
N ALA A 33 -14.86 -23.89 18.26
CA ALA A 33 -13.80 -22.95 18.58
C ALA A 33 -14.29 -21.51 18.45
N VAL A 34 -13.87 -20.65 19.38
CA VAL A 34 -14.18 -19.21 19.37
C VAL A 34 -12.88 -18.43 19.19
N PRO A 35 -12.58 -17.97 17.99
CA PRO A 35 -11.35 -17.21 17.76
C PRO A 35 -11.44 -15.80 18.36
N HIS A 36 -10.36 -15.37 19.03
CA HIS A 36 -10.16 -13.98 19.40
C HIS A 36 -9.48 -13.24 18.28
N PHE A 37 -9.94 -12.03 17.99
CA PHE A 37 -9.36 -11.16 16.98
C PHE A 37 -8.65 -9.99 17.63
N LEU A 38 -7.43 -9.71 17.17
CA LEU A 38 -6.66 -8.53 17.48
C LEU A 38 -6.36 -7.81 16.16
N CYS A 39 -6.74 -6.54 16.08
CA CYS A 39 -6.53 -5.74 14.88
C CYS A 39 -5.61 -4.58 15.22
N SER A 40 -4.59 -4.35 14.39
CA SER A 40 -3.78 -3.14 14.41
C SER A 40 -3.95 -2.36 13.11
N SER A 41 -3.91 -1.06 13.19
CA SER A 41 -4.10 -0.19 12.04
C SER A 41 -3.29 1.09 12.20
N ALA A 42 -2.77 1.62 11.09
CA ALA A 42 -2.40 3.02 11.03
C ALA A 42 -3.66 3.90 11.09
N THR A 43 -3.47 5.21 11.05
CA THR A 43 -4.55 6.19 11.18
C THR A 43 -5.58 6.07 10.06
N ILE A 44 -6.80 5.70 10.41
CA ILE A 44 -8.01 5.76 9.57
C ILE A 44 -9.15 6.35 10.41
N ALA A 45 -10.17 6.91 9.74
CA ALA A 45 -11.27 7.58 10.44
C ALA A 45 -12.22 6.61 11.16
N ASN A 46 -12.35 5.37 10.66
CA ASN A 46 -13.37 4.40 11.12
C ASN A 46 -12.79 3.01 11.49
N PRO A 47 -11.79 2.92 12.39
CA PRO A 47 -11.10 1.65 12.66
C PRO A 47 -12.03 0.58 13.28
N VAL A 48 -12.91 0.97 14.19
CA VAL A 48 -13.84 0.04 14.84
C VAL A 48 -14.85 -0.51 13.84
N GLU A 49 -15.51 0.39 13.09
CA GLU A 49 -16.49 0.00 12.07
C GLU A 49 -15.87 -0.96 11.03
N LEU A 50 -14.65 -0.66 10.58
CA LEU A 50 -13.94 -1.51 9.63
C LEU A 50 -13.65 -2.89 10.22
N ALA A 51 -13.14 -2.96 11.47
CA ALA A 51 -12.87 -4.22 12.15
C ALA A 51 -14.14 -5.05 12.32
N GLU A 52 -15.25 -4.44 12.72
CA GLU A 52 -16.54 -5.08 12.87
C GLU A 52 -17.08 -5.63 11.56
N LYS A 53 -16.99 -4.85 10.47
CA LYS A 53 -17.38 -5.29 9.13
C LYS A 53 -16.53 -6.45 8.59
N ILE A 54 -15.22 -6.42 8.86
CA ILE A 54 -14.29 -7.47 8.40
C ILE A 54 -14.48 -8.75 9.20
N CYS A 55 -14.55 -8.66 10.54
CA CYS A 55 -14.51 -9.83 11.43
C CYS A 55 -15.91 -10.34 11.84
N GLY A 56 -16.96 -9.56 11.60
CA GLY A 56 -18.34 -9.94 11.93
C GLY A 56 -18.65 -9.99 13.44
N GLN A 57 -17.91 -9.25 14.27
CA GLN A 57 -18.09 -9.19 15.71
C GLN A 57 -17.74 -7.80 16.28
N PRO A 58 -18.26 -7.42 17.47
CA PRO A 58 -17.97 -6.12 18.07
C PRO A 58 -16.52 -5.99 18.52
N PHE A 59 -15.98 -4.76 18.43
CA PHE A 59 -14.62 -4.42 18.83
C PHE A 59 -14.56 -3.26 19.81
N ALA A 60 -13.61 -3.34 20.74
CA ALA A 60 -13.20 -2.22 21.57
C ALA A 60 -11.89 -1.62 21.01
N SER A 61 -11.80 -0.30 20.95
CA SER A 61 -10.59 0.38 20.49
C SER A 61 -9.68 0.80 21.63
N VAL A 62 -8.37 0.68 21.41
CA VAL A 62 -7.32 1.24 22.25
C VAL A 62 -6.60 2.29 21.44
N THR A 63 -6.86 3.57 21.74
CA THR A 63 -6.36 4.73 20.97
C THR A 63 -5.37 5.58 21.74
N LYS A 64 -5.22 5.35 23.05
CA LYS A 64 -4.24 6.08 23.86
C LYS A 64 -2.86 5.51 23.61
N ASP A 65 -2.06 6.24 22.83
CA ASP A 65 -0.66 5.93 22.58
C ASP A 65 0.18 6.40 23.79
N GLY A 66 0.85 5.45 24.45
CA GLY A 66 1.78 5.70 25.56
C GLY A 66 3.24 5.69 25.10
N SER A 67 3.53 5.58 23.82
CA SER A 67 4.89 5.58 23.29
C SER A 67 5.52 6.97 23.35
N ALA A 68 6.87 7.01 23.51
CA ALA A 68 7.60 8.26 23.43
C ALA A 68 7.53 8.82 22.01
N ALA A 69 6.95 10.00 21.86
CA ALA A 69 6.91 10.71 20.60
C ALA A 69 8.13 11.61 20.44
N SER A 70 8.78 11.55 19.28
CA SER A 70 9.80 12.54 18.91
C SER A 70 9.17 13.84 18.42
N GLU A 71 9.86 14.94 18.58
CA GLU A 71 9.49 16.21 17.96
C GLU A 71 9.52 16.05 16.43
N ARG A 72 8.43 16.46 15.78
CA ARG A 72 8.25 16.33 14.32
C ARG A 72 8.03 17.68 13.69
N ASN A 73 8.95 18.07 12.84
CA ASN A 73 8.84 19.28 12.03
C ASN A 73 8.32 18.94 10.65
N TYR A 74 7.36 19.72 10.15
CA TYR A 74 6.80 19.58 8.82
C TYR A 74 7.04 20.86 8.03
N LEU A 75 7.67 20.73 6.88
CA LEU A 75 8.03 21.84 5.98
C LEU A 75 7.37 21.60 4.62
N LEU A 76 6.45 22.49 4.26
CA LEU A 76 5.82 22.52 2.94
C LEU A 76 6.66 23.41 2.02
N ILE A 77 7.18 22.83 0.95
CA ILE A 77 8.06 23.52 -0.01
C ILE A 77 7.27 23.82 -1.27
N GLN A 78 7.07 25.10 -1.54
CA GLN A 78 6.52 25.56 -2.81
C GLN A 78 7.67 25.75 -3.81
N PRO A 79 7.70 24.98 -4.94
CA PRO A 79 8.73 25.18 -5.96
C PRO A 79 8.77 26.62 -6.48
N PRO A 80 9.96 27.16 -6.78
CA PRO A 80 10.10 28.52 -7.27
C PRO A 80 9.43 28.70 -8.63
N LYS A 81 8.92 29.92 -8.86
CA LYS A 81 8.38 30.31 -10.16
C LYS A 81 9.51 30.51 -11.16
N ILE A 82 9.36 29.95 -12.36
CA ILE A 82 10.29 30.18 -13.45
C ILE A 82 9.79 31.42 -14.22
N SER A 83 10.63 32.45 -14.26
CA SER A 83 10.36 33.67 -15.06
C SER A 83 11.39 33.77 -16.17
N GLY A 84 10.93 34.06 -17.39
CA GLY A 84 11.81 34.36 -18.51
C GLY A 84 12.46 35.74 -18.41
N LYS A 85 13.37 36.06 -19.36
CA LYS A 85 14.08 37.35 -19.43
C LYS A 85 13.13 38.55 -19.45
N ASP A 86 11.91 38.38 -19.92
CA ASP A 86 10.88 39.44 -20.03
C ASP A 86 9.93 39.49 -18.80
N GLN A 87 10.30 38.90 -17.67
CA GLN A 87 9.47 38.75 -16.46
C GLN A 87 8.13 38.04 -16.68
N GLN A 88 7.98 37.35 -17.81
CA GLN A 88 6.80 36.58 -18.10
C GLN A 88 6.85 35.25 -17.32
N TYR A 89 5.72 34.88 -16.67
CA TYR A 89 5.60 33.64 -15.93
C TYR A 89 5.51 32.45 -16.87
N TYR A 90 6.47 31.51 -16.76
CA TYR A 90 6.52 30.29 -17.58
C TYR A 90 6.12 29.01 -16.82
N GLY A 91 5.82 29.11 -15.52
CA GLY A 91 5.45 27.97 -14.69
C GLY A 91 6.24 27.88 -13.38
N GLN A 92 6.19 26.74 -12.76
CA GLN A 92 6.98 26.42 -11.56
C GLN A 92 8.08 25.43 -11.91
N GLU A 93 9.15 25.43 -11.13
CA GLU A 93 10.18 24.41 -11.21
C GLU A 93 9.60 23.03 -10.92
N SER A 94 10.10 21.99 -11.59
CA SER A 94 9.66 20.61 -11.37
C SER A 94 9.99 20.17 -9.95
N ILE A 95 9.02 19.51 -9.29
CA ILE A 95 9.23 18.91 -7.95
C ILE A 95 10.39 17.91 -7.95
N VAL A 96 10.67 17.24 -9.07
CA VAL A 96 11.81 16.33 -9.26
C VAL A 96 13.12 17.11 -9.22
N SER A 97 13.21 18.25 -9.93
CA SER A 97 14.39 19.11 -9.91
C SER A 97 14.65 19.69 -8.52
N VAL A 98 13.61 20.19 -7.85
CA VAL A 98 13.71 20.69 -6.47
C VAL A 98 14.21 19.61 -5.52
N ALA A 99 13.65 18.39 -5.60
CA ALA A 99 14.13 17.27 -4.81
C ALA A 99 15.60 16.95 -5.11
N ALA A 100 15.98 16.86 -6.39
CA ALA A 100 17.36 16.56 -6.78
C ALA A 100 18.38 17.65 -6.37
N GLN A 101 17.94 18.89 -6.17
CA GLN A 101 18.77 19.96 -5.60
C GLN A 101 18.92 19.84 -4.08
N MET A 102 17.87 19.38 -3.40
CA MET A 102 17.81 19.30 -1.95
C MET A 102 18.52 18.05 -1.38
N LEU A 103 18.40 16.90 -2.05
CA LEU A 103 18.94 15.63 -1.53
C LEU A 103 20.47 15.65 -1.31
N PRO A 104 21.32 16.22 -2.20
CA PRO A 104 22.74 16.36 -1.93
C PRO A 104 23.05 17.15 -0.65
N GLN A 105 22.29 18.21 -0.36
CA GLN A 105 22.47 19.02 0.86
C GLN A 105 22.16 18.22 2.13
N LEU A 106 21.13 17.38 2.11
CA LEU A 106 20.83 16.47 3.23
C LEU A 106 21.94 15.43 3.43
N MET A 107 22.53 14.93 2.33
CA MET A 107 23.66 14.01 2.40
C MET A 107 24.90 14.68 3.01
N GLU A 108 25.20 15.93 2.67
CA GLU A 108 26.30 16.70 3.25
C GLU A 108 26.13 16.91 4.76
N GLN A 109 24.89 17.09 5.22
CA GLN A 109 24.55 17.18 6.65
C GLN A 109 24.64 15.84 7.36
N ARG A 110 24.89 14.75 6.63
CA ARG A 110 24.88 13.37 7.16
C ARG A 110 23.54 12.95 7.75
N ASP A 111 22.46 13.57 7.32
CA ASP A 111 21.12 13.14 7.70
C ASP A 111 20.68 11.95 6.87
N SER A 112 20.34 10.86 7.56
CA SER A 112 19.72 9.71 6.92
C SER A 112 18.30 10.06 6.48
N PHE A 113 17.96 9.84 5.20
CA PHE A 113 16.66 10.22 4.68
C PHE A 113 16.00 9.15 3.82
N LEU A 114 14.67 9.26 3.74
CA LEU A 114 13.84 8.58 2.75
C LEU A 114 13.14 9.62 1.88
N ALA A 115 13.29 9.51 0.57
CA ALA A 115 12.54 10.31 -0.38
C ALA A 115 11.46 9.44 -1.07
N PHE A 116 10.21 9.91 -1.07
CA PHE A 116 9.08 9.20 -1.66
C PHE A 116 8.62 9.89 -2.95
N ALA A 117 8.62 9.15 -4.05
CA ALA A 117 8.16 9.63 -5.35
C ALA A 117 6.92 8.85 -5.83
N LYS A 118 6.02 9.53 -6.55
CA LYS A 118 4.72 8.98 -6.98
C LYS A 118 4.82 7.84 -8.02
N SER A 119 5.97 7.69 -8.71
CA SER A 119 6.14 6.69 -9.77
C SER A 119 7.55 6.12 -9.83
N ARG A 120 7.68 4.90 -10.37
CA ARG A 120 8.99 4.28 -10.62
C ARG A 120 9.88 5.18 -11.50
N LYS A 121 9.30 5.82 -12.52
CA LYS A 121 10.00 6.77 -13.38
C LYS A 121 10.57 7.95 -12.59
N ASN A 122 9.77 8.54 -11.72
CA ASN A 122 10.23 9.68 -10.90
C ASN A 122 11.35 9.27 -9.95
N VAL A 123 11.31 8.05 -9.37
CA VAL A 123 12.42 7.51 -8.56
C VAL A 123 13.73 7.53 -9.35
N GLU A 124 13.72 6.99 -10.57
CA GLU A 124 14.92 6.92 -11.41
C GLU A 124 15.42 8.31 -11.84
N VAL A 125 14.50 9.21 -12.18
CA VAL A 125 14.87 10.57 -12.60
C VAL A 125 15.48 11.36 -11.44
N VAL A 126 14.84 11.34 -10.26
CA VAL A 126 15.35 11.98 -9.04
C VAL A 126 16.73 11.41 -8.69
N LEU A 127 16.86 10.08 -8.70
CA LEU A 127 18.12 9.41 -8.38
C LEU A 127 19.24 9.81 -9.35
N LYS A 128 18.95 9.80 -10.66
CA LYS A 128 19.90 10.20 -11.68
C LYS A 128 20.33 11.66 -11.52
N GLU A 129 19.36 12.59 -11.46
CA GLU A 129 19.69 14.01 -11.32
C GLU A 129 20.44 14.33 -10.01
N THR A 130 20.13 13.61 -8.92
CA THR A 130 20.85 13.75 -7.66
C THR A 130 22.31 13.29 -7.81
N ARG A 131 22.53 12.13 -8.43
CA ARG A 131 23.88 11.59 -8.68
C ARG A 131 24.68 12.48 -9.62
N ASP A 132 24.07 12.92 -10.72
CA ASP A 132 24.74 13.84 -11.67
C ASP A 132 25.20 15.13 -10.96
N ARG A 133 24.43 15.65 -10.00
CA ARG A 133 24.79 16.83 -9.19
C ARG A 133 25.93 16.54 -8.21
N LEU A 134 25.91 15.37 -7.55
CA LEU A 134 26.99 14.95 -6.64
C LEU A 134 28.29 14.74 -7.42
N ASP A 135 28.23 14.10 -8.58
CA ASP A 135 29.41 13.84 -9.42
C ASP A 135 29.96 15.12 -10.07
N ALA A 136 29.10 16.13 -10.32
CA ALA A 136 29.52 17.44 -10.84
C ALA A 136 30.06 18.39 -9.76
N ALA A 137 29.79 18.12 -8.47
CA ALA A 137 30.25 18.94 -7.36
C ALA A 137 31.72 18.62 -7.05
N ASP A 138 32.66 19.31 -7.72
CA ASP A 138 34.09 19.13 -7.57
C ASP A 138 34.56 19.25 -6.12
N PHE A 139 35.36 18.26 -5.65
CA PHE A 139 36.31 18.24 -4.53
C PHE A 139 35.90 18.78 -3.14
N LEU A 140 34.71 19.34 -2.98
CA LEU A 140 34.25 19.95 -1.72
C LEU A 140 33.26 19.10 -0.93
N THR A 141 32.73 18.03 -1.53
CA THR A 141 31.73 17.17 -0.89
C THR A 141 32.39 15.95 -0.24
N THR A 142 32.01 15.67 1.01
CA THR A 142 32.41 14.45 1.72
C THR A 142 31.50 13.27 1.42
N VAL A 143 30.55 13.43 0.50
CA VAL A 143 29.52 12.46 0.11
C VAL A 143 29.64 12.10 -1.36
N THR A 144 29.31 10.89 -1.70
CA THR A 144 29.48 10.31 -3.02
C THR A 144 28.16 9.79 -3.58
N SER A 145 28.05 9.66 -4.90
CA SER A 145 26.82 9.24 -5.58
C SER A 145 26.43 7.78 -5.31
N ASP A 146 27.32 6.95 -4.78
CA ASP A 146 27.05 5.59 -4.34
C ASP A 146 26.36 5.51 -2.97
N GLN A 147 26.35 6.59 -2.20
CA GLN A 147 25.67 6.67 -0.91
C GLN A 147 24.15 6.95 -1.00
N ILE A 148 23.60 7.03 -2.20
CA ILE A 148 22.16 7.11 -2.45
C ILE A 148 21.70 5.98 -3.38
N SER A 149 20.58 5.34 -3.06
CA SER A 149 20.02 4.25 -3.85
C SER A 149 18.54 4.45 -4.15
N GLY A 150 18.06 3.80 -5.21
CA GLY A 150 16.63 3.64 -5.46
C GLY A 150 16.08 2.43 -4.71
N TYR A 151 14.75 2.42 -4.45
CA TYR A 151 14.04 1.26 -3.92
C TYR A 151 12.63 1.19 -4.52
N ARG A 152 12.31 0.11 -5.21
CA ARG A 152 11.01 -0.05 -5.89
C ARG A 152 10.57 -1.51 -5.96
N GLY A 153 9.28 -1.72 -6.22
CA GLY A 153 8.66 -3.06 -6.31
C GLY A 153 9.24 -4.00 -7.37
N GLY A 154 9.94 -3.47 -8.40
CA GLY A 154 10.59 -4.29 -9.43
C GLY A 154 11.96 -4.88 -9.05
N TYR A 155 12.50 -4.52 -7.89
CA TYR A 155 13.76 -5.09 -7.42
C TYR A 155 13.55 -6.50 -6.86
N THR A 156 14.54 -7.35 -7.04
CA THR A 156 14.52 -8.71 -6.45
C THR A 156 14.53 -8.65 -4.92
N PRO A 157 14.06 -9.68 -4.23
CA PRO A 157 14.12 -9.74 -2.77
C PRO A 157 15.56 -9.59 -2.22
N ILE A 158 16.57 -10.06 -2.96
CA ILE A 158 17.98 -9.95 -2.55
C ILE A 158 18.46 -8.50 -2.65
N GLU A 159 18.18 -7.82 -3.74
CA GLU A 159 18.53 -6.39 -3.91
C GLU A 159 17.88 -5.54 -2.84
N ARG A 160 16.57 -5.73 -2.57
CA ARG A 160 15.85 -5.01 -1.52
C ARG A 160 16.51 -5.20 -0.16
N LYS A 161 16.79 -6.43 0.23
CA LYS A 161 17.45 -6.76 1.50
C LYS A 161 18.85 -6.15 1.60
N THR A 162 19.59 -6.08 0.49
CA THR A 162 20.91 -5.44 0.44
C THR A 162 20.81 -3.94 0.74
N ILE A 163 19.87 -3.23 0.09
CA ILE A 163 19.65 -1.79 0.30
C ILE A 163 19.22 -1.53 1.76
N GLU A 164 18.30 -2.33 2.31
CA GLU A 164 17.86 -2.23 3.70
C GLU A 164 19.03 -2.38 4.67
N GLN A 165 19.90 -3.37 4.45
CA GLN A 165 21.11 -3.57 5.28
C GLN A 165 22.11 -2.43 5.16
N GLN A 166 22.32 -1.88 3.97
CA GLN A 166 23.20 -0.73 3.75
C GLN A 166 22.69 0.52 4.47
N MET A 167 21.36 0.75 4.47
CA MET A 167 20.74 1.84 5.25
C MET A 167 20.97 1.65 6.75
N ILE A 168 20.74 0.44 7.29
CA ILE A 168 20.92 0.13 8.70
C ILE A 168 22.38 0.33 9.15
N ARG A 169 23.35 -0.02 8.29
CA ARG A 169 24.79 0.14 8.56
C ARG A 169 25.28 1.60 8.41
N GLY A 170 24.50 2.45 7.74
CA GLY A 170 24.91 3.81 7.38
C GLY A 170 25.83 3.89 6.16
N ASP A 171 25.93 2.81 5.38
CA ASP A 171 26.63 2.80 4.09
C ASP A 171 25.89 3.67 3.08
N LEU A 172 24.54 3.67 3.14
CA LEU A 172 23.69 4.61 2.42
C LEU A 172 23.21 5.72 3.36
N LEU A 173 23.23 6.94 2.87
CA LEU A 173 22.66 8.12 3.54
C LEU A 173 21.20 8.34 3.13
N GLY A 174 20.84 7.96 1.90
CA GLY A 174 19.50 8.18 1.39
C GLY A 174 18.97 7.09 0.48
N VAL A 175 17.65 6.94 0.52
CA VAL A 175 16.94 6.07 -0.43
C VAL A 175 15.77 6.84 -1.04
N VAL A 176 15.68 6.76 -2.38
CA VAL A 176 14.53 7.28 -3.14
C VAL A 176 13.61 6.10 -3.46
N SER A 177 12.37 6.14 -3.00
CA SER A 177 11.44 5.03 -3.14
C SER A 177 10.09 5.47 -3.71
N THR A 178 9.32 4.50 -4.18
CA THR A 178 7.86 4.63 -4.30
C THR A 178 7.22 4.35 -2.93
N ASN A 179 5.91 4.13 -2.89
CA ASN A 179 5.22 3.64 -1.68
C ASN A 179 5.71 2.27 -1.18
N ALA A 180 6.67 1.62 -1.85
CA ALA A 180 7.21 0.32 -1.44
C ALA A 180 7.87 0.33 -0.04
N LEU A 181 8.37 1.49 0.41
CA LEU A 181 8.91 1.68 1.77
C LEU A 181 7.91 2.33 2.74
N GLU A 182 6.65 2.46 2.36
CA GLU A 182 5.58 2.98 3.21
C GLU A 182 5.21 2.02 4.34
N LEU A 183 5.25 0.70 4.09
CA LEU A 183 4.77 -0.34 5.00
C LEU A 183 5.87 -1.34 5.39
N GLY A 184 5.83 -1.78 6.66
CA GLY A 184 6.34 -3.06 7.13
C GLY A 184 7.86 -3.31 7.12
N ILE A 185 8.71 -2.37 6.69
CA ILE A 185 10.15 -2.59 6.57
C ILE A 185 10.90 -1.77 7.62
N ASP A 186 11.83 -2.43 8.33
CA ASP A 186 12.78 -1.76 9.22
C ASP A 186 14.05 -1.40 8.44
N ILE A 187 14.29 -0.09 8.31
CA ILE A 187 15.43 0.48 7.59
C ILE A 187 16.32 1.33 8.50
N GLY A 188 16.20 1.13 9.81
CA GLY A 188 17.00 1.82 10.80
C GLY A 188 16.49 3.23 11.16
N SER A 189 17.37 4.03 11.73
CA SER A 189 17.03 5.36 12.25
C SER A 189 17.05 6.41 11.13
N ILE A 190 15.87 6.82 10.69
CA ILE A 190 15.70 7.89 9.70
C ILE A 190 15.45 9.22 10.39
N GLY A 191 16.21 10.26 10.01
CA GLY A 191 16.04 11.62 10.52
C GLY A 191 15.13 12.49 9.68
N VAL A 192 15.08 12.20 8.38
CA VAL A 192 14.39 13.06 7.42
C VAL A 192 13.53 12.22 6.47
N THR A 193 12.32 12.70 6.18
CA THR A 193 11.54 12.23 5.02
C THR A 193 11.32 13.38 4.02
N VAL A 194 11.34 13.04 2.73
CA VAL A 194 11.08 13.99 1.64
C VAL A 194 9.98 13.41 0.76
N LEU A 195 8.80 13.99 0.79
CA LEU A 195 7.68 13.61 -0.07
C LEU A 195 7.69 14.49 -1.33
N ILE A 196 7.87 13.87 -2.48
CA ILE A 196 7.94 14.52 -3.79
C ILE A 196 6.53 14.54 -4.38
N GLY A 197 5.77 15.56 -3.99
CA GLY A 197 4.33 15.69 -4.17
C GLY A 197 3.51 14.96 -3.11
N TYR A 198 2.29 15.41 -2.89
CA TYR A 198 1.34 14.78 -1.96
C TYR A 198 1.01 13.35 -2.40
N PRO A 199 1.09 12.35 -1.51
CA PRO A 199 0.97 10.92 -1.87
C PRO A 199 -0.44 10.48 -2.26
N GLY A 200 -1.44 11.38 -2.20
CA GLY A 200 -2.80 11.13 -2.62
C GLY A 200 -3.78 10.83 -1.48
N THR A 201 -3.30 10.39 -0.32
CA THR A 201 -4.12 10.20 0.88
C THR A 201 -3.39 10.73 2.12
N ARG A 202 -4.15 11.15 3.14
CA ARG A 202 -3.59 11.52 4.46
C ARG A 202 -2.97 10.30 5.13
N SER A 203 -3.58 9.13 4.99
CA SER A 203 -3.04 7.88 5.52
C SER A 203 -1.62 7.61 5.00
N SER A 204 -1.40 7.68 3.68
CA SER A 204 -0.07 7.54 3.08
C SER A 204 0.89 8.64 3.55
N PHE A 205 0.41 9.89 3.65
CA PHE A 205 1.23 10.99 4.17
C PHE A 205 1.75 10.68 5.59
N TRP A 206 0.87 10.25 6.48
CA TRP A 206 1.26 9.91 7.85
C TRP A 206 2.16 8.67 7.93
N GLN A 207 1.95 7.68 7.08
CA GLN A 207 2.79 6.48 7.02
C GLN A 207 4.20 6.79 6.50
N GLN A 208 4.31 7.60 5.44
CA GLN A 208 5.59 8.01 4.87
C GLN A 208 6.37 8.91 5.84
N THR A 209 5.73 9.94 6.40
CA THR A 209 6.37 10.82 7.40
C THR A 209 6.66 10.09 8.71
N GLY A 210 5.85 9.09 9.08
CA GLY A 210 6.04 8.22 10.23
C GLY A 210 7.29 7.32 10.14
N ARG A 211 7.97 7.26 8.99
CA ARG A 211 9.25 6.56 8.84
C ARG A 211 10.40 7.29 9.52
N ALA A 212 10.33 8.62 9.64
CA ALA A 212 11.31 9.41 10.38
C ALA A 212 10.98 9.48 11.88
N GLY A 213 12.00 9.66 12.70
CA GLY A 213 11.85 9.96 14.14
C GLY A 213 11.58 8.78 15.06
N ARG A 214 11.72 7.53 14.61
CA ARG A 214 11.47 6.35 15.46
C ARG A 214 12.48 6.21 16.62
N SER A 215 13.70 6.64 16.43
CA SER A 215 14.78 6.53 17.43
C SER A 215 15.53 7.85 17.68
N LYS A 216 15.16 8.94 17.00
CA LYS A 216 15.77 10.27 17.15
C LYS A 216 14.88 11.17 18.02
N LYS A 217 15.49 12.13 18.71
CA LYS A 217 14.77 13.12 19.52
C LYS A 217 13.92 14.08 18.68
N SER A 218 14.36 14.37 17.46
CA SER A 218 13.64 15.20 16.49
C SER A 218 13.78 14.64 15.08
N CYS A 219 12.80 14.91 14.21
CA CYS A 219 12.85 14.58 12.81
C CYS A 219 12.21 15.69 11.96
N THR A 220 12.60 15.75 10.70
CA THR A 220 12.08 16.74 9.74
C THR A 220 11.43 16.03 8.55
N ASN A 221 10.23 16.49 8.21
CA ASN A 221 9.44 15.94 7.11
C ASN A 221 9.20 17.06 6.10
N TYR A 222 9.65 16.85 4.88
CA TYR A 222 9.47 17.78 3.77
C TYR A 222 8.36 17.27 2.85
N LEU A 223 7.46 18.16 2.45
CA LEU A 223 6.51 17.92 1.36
C LEU A 223 6.75 18.96 0.28
N ILE A 224 7.28 18.54 -0.86
CA ILE A 224 7.47 19.40 -2.03
C ILE A 224 6.15 19.40 -2.80
N LEU A 225 5.51 20.57 -2.87
CA LEU A 225 4.18 20.73 -3.44
C LEU A 225 4.23 20.76 -4.98
N ASP A 226 3.48 19.87 -5.63
CA ASP A 226 3.34 19.85 -7.08
C ASP A 226 2.39 20.98 -7.55
N HIS A 227 2.36 21.24 -8.87
CA HIS A 227 1.40 22.15 -9.51
C HIS A 227 -0.04 21.59 -9.53
N LEU A 228 -0.24 20.34 -9.09
CA LEU A 228 -1.55 19.70 -9.04
C LEU A 228 -2.48 20.42 -8.05
N PRO A 229 -3.81 20.49 -8.35
CA PRO A 229 -4.77 21.24 -7.52
C PRO A 229 -4.73 20.86 -6.05
N MET A 230 -4.56 19.57 -5.72
CA MET A 230 -4.54 19.09 -4.34
C MET A 230 -3.29 19.57 -3.59
N ASP A 231 -2.12 19.50 -4.22
CA ASP A 231 -0.87 20.00 -3.64
C ASP A 231 -0.96 21.51 -3.38
N GLN A 232 -1.52 22.27 -4.33
CA GLN A 232 -1.70 23.71 -4.19
C GLN A 232 -2.71 24.07 -3.08
N TYR A 233 -3.79 23.29 -2.96
CA TYR A 233 -4.76 23.46 -1.89
C TYR A 233 -4.13 23.22 -0.51
N ILE A 234 -3.31 22.16 -0.36
CA ILE A 234 -2.57 21.89 0.88
C ILE A 234 -1.61 23.04 1.22
N GLY A 235 -0.98 23.66 0.23
CA GLY A 235 -0.12 24.81 0.43
C GLY A 235 -0.84 26.06 0.94
N LEU A 236 -2.12 26.24 0.56
CA LEU A 236 -2.96 27.35 1.00
C LEU A 236 -3.66 27.06 2.34
N GLU A 237 -4.08 25.82 2.54
CA GLU A 237 -4.87 25.36 3.69
C GLU A 237 -4.20 24.16 4.36
N PRO A 238 -3.04 24.35 5.03
CA PRO A 238 -2.31 23.23 5.65
C PRO A 238 -3.13 22.50 6.73
N GLY A 239 -4.04 23.20 7.41
CA GLY A 239 -4.94 22.62 8.41
C GLY A 239 -5.74 21.44 7.88
N TRP A 240 -6.09 21.43 6.61
CA TRP A 240 -6.73 20.28 5.98
C TRP A 240 -5.90 19.01 6.09
N LEU A 241 -4.57 19.11 6.00
CA LEU A 241 -3.66 17.95 6.09
C LEU A 241 -3.42 17.50 7.53
N PHE A 242 -3.31 18.47 8.47
CA PHE A 242 -2.84 18.23 9.83
C PHE A 242 -3.96 18.06 10.85
N ASP A 243 -5.08 18.77 10.69
CA ASP A 243 -6.11 18.91 11.73
C ASP A 243 -7.33 18.01 11.47
N GLU A 244 -7.52 17.55 10.23
CA GLU A 244 -8.64 16.69 9.88
C GLU A 244 -8.29 15.20 9.99
N SER A 245 -9.32 14.37 10.18
CA SER A 245 -9.18 12.91 10.22
C SER A 245 -8.73 12.34 8.88
N SER A 246 -8.03 11.22 8.91
CA SER A 246 -7.72 10.45 7.71
C SER A 246 -8.96 9.93 7.01
N GLU A 247 -8.78 9.35 5.84
CA GLU A 247 -9.86 8.81 5.03
C GLU A 247 -10.56 7.62 5.72
N HIS A 248 -11.86 7.46 5.44
CA HIS A 248 -12.60 6.24 5.79
C HIS A 248 -12.15 5.07 4.93
N ALA A 249 -11.93 3.93 5.55
CA ALA A 249 -11.79 2.67 4.84
C ALA A 249 -13.19 2.09 4.58
N VAL A 250 -13.56 1.98 3.29
CA VAL A 250 -14.86 1.48 2.88
C VAL A 250 -14.72 0.09 2.28
N ILE A 251 -15.59 -0.83 2.70
CA ILE A 251 -15.73 -2.18 2.15
C ILE A 251 -17.21 -2.48 1.90
N ASP A 252 -17.46 -3.37 0.94
CA ASP A 252 -18.78 -3.89 0.61
C ASP A 252 -18.72 -5.43 0.60
N PRO A 253 -18.83 -6.08 1.79
CA PRO A 253 -18.79 -7.53 1.88
C PRO A 253 -19.95 -8.23 1.19
N ASP A 254 -21.08 -7.54 1.05
CA ASP A 254 -22.32 -8.04 0.48
C ASP A 254 -22.40 -7.78 -1.04
N ASN A 255 -21.30 -7.37 -1.67
CA ASN A 255 -21.23 -7.28 -3.13
C ASN A 255 -21.48 -8.65 -3.76
N LEU A 256 -22.53 -8.76 -4.55
CA LEU A 256 -23.04 -10.03 -5.09
C LEU A 256 -21.96 -10.87 -5.81
N LEU A 257 -21.07 -10.24 -6.58
CA LEU A 257 -20.01 -10.97 -7.30
C LEU A 257 -18.96 -11.53 -6.36
N ILE A 258 -18.61 -10.78 -5.32
CA ILE A 258 -17.67 -11.20 -4.28
C ILE A 258 -18.32 -12.30 -3.44
N GLU A 259 -19.55 -12.07 -2.96
CA GLU A 259 -20.26 -13.01 -2.12
C GLU A 259 -20.50 -14.34 -2.84
N LEU A 260 -20.92 -14.32 -4.11
CA LEU A 260 -21.12 -15.52 -4.94
C LEU A 260 -19.86 -16.39 -5.03
N ALA A 261 -18.69 -15.78 -5.25
CA ALA A 261 -17.41 -16.48 -5.28
C ALA A 261 -17.10 -17.16 -3.93
N HIS A 262 -17.38 -16.47 -2.83
CA HIS A 262 -17.15 -17.01 -1.48
C HIS A 262 -18.23 -18.03 -1.05
N ILE A 263 -19.47 -17.95 -1.51
CA ILE A 263 -20.50 -18.97 -1.31
C ILE A 263 -20.08 -20.29 -1.94
N ARG A 264 -19.55 -20.25 -3.19
CA ARG A 264 -18.98 -21.44 -3.86
C ARG A 264 -17.89 -22.10 -3.01
N ALA A 265 -16.91 -21.28 -2.57
CA ALA A 265 -15.82 -21.75 -1.73
C ALA A 265 -16.30 -22.27 -0.36
N ALA A 266 -17.26 -21.59 0.26
CA ALA A 266 -17.88 -22.00 1.52
C ALA A 266 -18.58 -23.35 1.42
N ALA A 267 -19.33 -23.59 0.32
CA ALA A 267 -20.00 -24.86 0.04
C ALA A 267 -19.02 -26.03 -0.19
N ALA A 268 -17.82 -25.72 -0.70
CA ALA A 268 -16.74 -26.70 -0.89
C ALA A 268 -15.99 -27.03 0.42
N GLU A 269 -15.87 -26.08 1.33
CA GLU A 269 -15.18 -26.28 2.61
C GLU A 269 -16.07 -27.04 3.63
N LEU A 270 -17.33 -26.66 3.72
CA LEU A 270 -18.29 -27.24 4.63
C LEU A 270 -19.71 -27.07 4.05
N PRO A 271 -20.52 -28.12 3.96
CA PRO A 271 -21.90 -27.99 3.45
C PRO A 271 -22.66 -26.88 4.14
N MET A 272 -23.28 -25.99 3.37
CA MET A 272 -24.03 -24.83 3.83
C MET A 272 -25.47 -25.22 4.21
N SER A 273 -26.10 -24.43 5.05
CA SER A 273 -27.54 -24.48 5.34
C SER A 273 -28.16 -23.11 5.14
N LEU A 274 -29.50 -23.01 5.16
CA LEU A 274 -30.16 -21.70 5.11
C LEU A 274 -29.87 -20.81 6.32
N ASP A 275 -29.40 -21.38 7.44
CA ASP A 275 -29.00 -20.61 8.62
C ASP A 275 -27.76 -19.73 8.31
N ASP A 276 -26.97 -20.11 7.30
CA ASP A 276 -25.83 -19.34 6.85
C ASP A 276 -26.21 -17.98 6.18
N ILE A 277 -27.51 -17.72 5.95
CA ILE A 277 -28.03 -16.41 5.52
C ILE A 277 -27.58 -15.29 6.47
N ALA A 278 -27.43 -15.57 7.76
CA ALA A 278 -26.92 -14.60 8.72
C ALA A 278 -25.51 -14.10 8.38
N ARG A 279 -24.72 -14.86 7.61
CA ARG A 279 -23.37 -14.53 7.17
C ARG A 279 -23.27 -14.16 5.69
N PHE A 280 -24.15 -14.73 4.88
CA PHE A 280 -24.23 -14.53 3.44
C PHE A 280 -25.67 -14.11 3.08
N PRO A 281 -25.96 -12.80 3.09
CA PRO A 281 -27.33 -12.30 2.91
C PRO A 281 -28.00 -12.77 1.62
N ASP A 282 -27.24 -12.88 0.53
CA ASP A 282 -27.75 -13.28 -0.78
C ASP A 282 -27.82 -14.81 -0.98
N LEU A 283 -27.53 -15.59 0.07
CA LEU A 283 -27.51 -17.06 -0.02
C LEU A 283 -28.83 -17.65 -0.55
N GLY A 284 -29.95 -17.09 -0.10
CA GLY A 284 -31.29 -17.57 -0.50
C GLY A 284 -31.56 -17.45 -1.99
N GLU A 285 -31.06 -16.40 -2.62
CA GLU A 285 -31.20 -16.16 -4.06
C GLU A 285 -30.11 -16.88 -4.88
N THR A 286 -28.94 -17.02 -4.29
CA THR A 286 -27.73 -17.57 -4.94
C THR A 286 -27.79 -19.10 -5.05
N ILE A 287 -28.23 -19.81 -4.00
CA ILE A 287 -28.28 -21.27 -4.00
C ILE A 287 -29.13 -21.86 -5.14
N PRO A 288 -30.35 -21.36 -5.43
CA PRO A 288 -31.12 -21.86 -6.58
C PRO A 288 -30.40 -21.72 -7.91
N VAL A 289 -29.66 -20.61 -8.08
CA VAL A 289 -28.87 -20.37 -9.30
C VAL A 289 -27.71 -21.37 -9.40
N LEU A 290 -26.96 -21.58 -8.33
CA LEU A 290 -25.86 -22.54 -8.30
C LEU A 290 -26.31 -23.98 -8.49
N MET A 291 -27.50 -24.33 -7.98
CA MET A 291 -28.12 -25.64 -8.20
C MET A 291 -28.50 -25.82 -9.68
N LYS A 292 -29.08 -24.80 -10.34
CA LYS A 292 -29.40 -24.83 -11.76
C LYS A 292 -28.13 -24.97 -12.62
N MET A 293 -27.02 -24.37 -12.19
CA MET A 293 -25.71 -24.50 -12.84
C MET A 293 -25.02 -25.85 -12.53
N GLN A 294 -25.61 -26.70 -11.71
CA GLN A 294 -25.06 -27.97 -11.21
C GLN A 294 -23.74 -27.82 -10.43
N GLU A 295 -23.45 -26.62 -9.94
CA GLU A 295 -22.27 -26.33 -9.12
C GLU A 295 -22.48 -26.72 -7.66
N VAL A 296 -23.74 -26.74 -7.18
CA VAL A 296 -24.10 -27.11 -5.82
C VAL A 296 -25.20 -28.18 -5.85
N ARG A 297 -25.11 -29.17 -4.96
CA ARG A 297 -26.14 -30.21 -4.76
C ARG A 297 -26.74 -30.08 -3.37
N SER A 298 -28.06 -30.27 -3.30
CA SER A 298 -28.78 -30.33 -2.03
C SER A 298 -28.91 -31.79 -1.54
N GLN A 299 -28.54 -32.02 -0.29
CA GLN A 299 -28.76 -33.28 0.40
C GLN A 299 -29.19 -33.02 1.86
N ASN A 300 -30.35 -33.50 2.24
CA ASN A 300 -30.91 -33.35 3.59
C ASN A 300 -30.95 -31.89 4.09
N GLY A 301 -31.33 -30.95 3.21
CA GLY A 301 -31.36 -29.51 3.55
C GLY A 301 -30.02 -28.82 3.66
N ARG A 302 -28.92 -29.52 3.29
CA ARG A 302 -27.59 -28.96 3.19
C ARG A 302 -27.14 -28.84 1.74
N PHE A 303 -26.35 -27.82 1.44
CA PHE A 303 -25.87 -27.47 0.11
C PHE A 303 -24.35 -27.65 0.06
N ALA A 304 -23.90 -28.61 -0.75
CA ALA A 304 -22.49 -28.93 -0.92
C ALA A 304 -22.03 -28.65 -2.34
N TRP A 305 -20.78 -28.27 -2.49
CA TRP A 305 -20.14 -28.10 -3.79
C TRP A 305 -20.15 -29.40 -4.60
N ALA A 306 -20.51 -29.32 -5.86
CA ALA A 306 -20.58 -30.45 -6.76
C ALA A 306 -19.69 -30.27 -8.02
N GLY A 307 -18.98 -29.12 -8.15
CA GLY A 307 -18.03 -28.86 -9.22
C GLY A 307 -16.75 -29.69 -9.07
N GLY A 308 -15.95 -29.76 -10.13
CA GLY A 308 -14.76 -30.63 -10.18
C GLY A 308 -13.56 -30.07 -9.40
N GLU A 309 -13.29 -28.78 -9.53
CA GLU A 309 -12.14 -28.11 -8.90
C GLU A 309 -12.55 -27.28 -7.68
N TYR A 310 -11.57 -26.99 -6.80
CA TYR A 310 -11.82 -26.16 -5.64
C TYR A 310 -12.03 -24.70 -6.06
N PRO A 311 -13.21 -24.10 -5.80
CA PRO A 311 -13.61 -22.85 -6.44
C PRO A 311 -12.86 -21.60 -5.94
N ALA A 312 -12.12 -21.69 -4.85
CA ALA A 312 -11.31 -20.56 -4.40
C ALA A 312 -10.08 -20.26 -5.28
N GLY A 313 -9.73 -21.17 -6.18
CA GLY A 313 -8.72 -20.95 -7.22
C GLY A 313 -9.18 -20.02 -8.35
N ASP A 314 -10.49 -19.84 -8.50
CA ASP A 314 -11.09 -19.17 -9.66
C ASP A 314 -11.23 -17.65 -9.50
N PHE A 315 -10.89 -17.09 -8.36
CA PHE A 315 -10.97 -15.64 -8.13
C PHE A 315 -9.75 -15.09 -7.43
N SER A 316 -9.42 -13.83 -7.76
CA SER A 316 -8.36 -13.07 -7.11
C SER A 316 -8.93 -12.24 -5.96
N MET A 317 -8.26 -12.22 -4.82
CA MET A 317 -8.66 -11.36 -3.69
C MET A 317 -8.36 -9.88 -3.91
N ARG A 318 -7.46 -9.54 -4.83
CA ARG A 318 -7.02 -8.15 -5.08
C ARG A 318 -7.64 -7.54 -6.32
N ASN A 319 -8.10 -8.38 -7.26
CA ASN A 319 -8.62 -7.95 -8.54
C ASN A 319 -9.87 -8.75 -8.89
N ILE A 320 -10.78 -8.10 -9.63
CA ILE A 320 -11.99 -8.72 -10.17
C ILE A 320 -11.69 -9.49 -11.47
N ASP A 321 -10.48 -9.36 -12.01
CA ASP A 321 -10.06 -9.99 -13.27
C ASP A 321 -9.93 -11.51 -13.12
N LYS A 322 -10.58 -12.23 -14.06
CA LYS A 322 -10.57 -13.70 -14.11
C LYS A 322 -9.31 -14.29 -14.74
N ASN A 323 -8.62 -13.53 -15.58
CA ASN A 323 -7.50 -14.02 -16.36
C ASN A 323 -6.17 -13.74 -15.67
N LYS A 324 -5.37 -14.78 -15.50
CA LYS A 324 -3.98 -14.67 -15.03
C LYS A 324 -3.04 -14.92 -16.21
N TYR A 325 -2.02 -14.07 -16.29
CA TYR A 325 -0.94 -14.19 -17.27
C TYR A 325 0.34 -14.59 -16.57
N THR A 326 1.00 -15.62 -17.09
CA THR A 326 2.30 -16.06 -16.60
C THR A 326 3.37 -15.59 -17.55
N LEU A 327 4.28 -14.74 -17.08
CA LEU A 327 5.46 -14.31 -17.84
C LEU A 327 6.57 -15.34 -17.70
N LEU A 328 6.97 -15.92 -18.83
CA LEU A 328 8.02 -16.92 -18.89
C LEU A 328 9.28 -16.33 -19.53
N ASN A 329 10.43 -16.67 -18.98
CA ASN A 329 11.70 -16.43 -19.67
C ASN A 329 11.83 -17.44 -20.82
N GLN A 330 11.91 -16.95 -22.06
CA GLN A 330 11.91 -17.78 -23.25
C GLN A 330 13.17 -18.69 -23.34
N GLU A 331 14.31 -18.25 -22.83
CA GLU A 331 15.57 -19.01 -22.89
C GLU A 331 15.62 -20.10 -21.83
N THR A 332 15.13 -19.81 -20.63
CA THR A 332 15.25 -20.72 -19.48
C THR A 332 13.98 -21.51 -19.19
N GLY A 333 12.85 -21.14 -19.80
CA GLY A 333 11.53 -21.73 -19.52
C GLY A 333 10.99 -21.47 -18.11
N LYS A 334 11.68 -20.63 -17.31
CA LYS A 334 11.26 -20.36 -15.92
C LYS A 334 10.22 -19.24 -15.88
N THR A 335 9.27 -19.40 -14.96
CA THR A 335 8.33 -18.33 -14.63
C THR A 335 9.06 -17.16 -13.99
N ILE A 336 8.91 -15.97 -14.58
CA ILE A 336 9.43 -14.71 -14.04
C ILE A 336 8.44 -14.15 -13.01
N THR A 337 7.17 -14.08 -13.39
CA THR A 337 6.08 -13.61 -12.52
C THR A 337 4.73 -14.03 -13.04
N GLU A 338 3.72 -13.99 -12.18
CA GLU A 338 2.32 -14.10 -12.53
C GLU A 338 1.63 -12.76 -12.25
N MET A 339 0.74 -12.33 -13.14
CA MET A 339 0.03 -11.07 -13.02
C MET A 339 -1.38 -11.20 -13.58
N ASP A 340 -2.26 -10.27 -13.19
CA ASP A 340 -3.59 -10.18 -13.76
C ASP A 340 -3.59 -9.54 -15.15
N GLU A 341 -4.74 -9.64 -15.85
CA GLU A 341 -4.90 -9.15 -17.20
C GLU A 341 -4.66 -7.66 -17.33
N SER A 342 -5.22 -6.86 -16.44
CA SER A 342 -5.06 -5.40 -16.46
C SER A 342 -3.63 -4.97 -16.15
N GLN A 343 -2.92 -5.71 -15.33
CA GLN A 343 -1.50 -5.50 -15.07
C GLN A 343 -0.66 -5.94 -16.26
N ALA A 344 -0.97 -7.10 -16.89
CA ALA A 344 -0.27 -7.61 -18.05
C ALA A 344 -0.32 -6.62 -19.22
N PHE A 345 -1.50 -6.11 -19.57
CA PHE A 345 -1.65 -5.10 -20.63
C PHE A 345 -0.95 -3.77 -20.33
N ARG A 346 -0.79 -3.43 -19.08
CA ARG A 346 -0.14 -2.18 -18.68
C ARG A 346 1.38 -2.29 -18.58
N GLU A 347 1.90 -3.45 -18.19
CA GLU A 347 3.31 -3.64 -17.86
C GLU A 347 4.08 -4.51 -18.85
N ILE A 348 3.38 -5.32 -19.69
CA ILE A 348 4.04 -6.19 -20.69
C ILE A 348 3.81 -5.61 -22.08
N HIS A 349 4.82 -4.93 -22.60
CA HIS A 349 4.85 -4.45 -23.98
C HIS A 349 6.31 -4.40 -24.46
N GLU A 350 6.52 -4.28 -25.77
CA GLU A 350 7.87 -4.10 -26.33
C GLU A 350 8.54 -2.86 -25.71
N GLY A 351 9.73 -3.05 -25.16
CA GLY A 351 10.48 -2.01 -24.46
C GLY A 351 10.13 -1.84 -22.97
N ALA A 352 9.26 -2.66 -22.40
CA ALA A 352 9.08 -2.73 -20.96
C ALA A 352 10.31 -3.41 -20.31
N VAL A 353 10.88 -2.75 -19.29
CA VAL A 353 12.07 -3.22 -18.55
C VAL A 353 11.68 -3.55 -17.11
#